data_8370097da06135bd3288d5617f076dbf
#
_entry.id   8370097da06135bd3288d5617f076dbf
#
_cell.length_a   1.000
_cell.length_b   1.000
_cell.length_c   1.000
_cell.angle_alpha   90.00
_cell.angle_beta   90.00
_cell.angle_gamma   90.00
#
_symmetry.space_group_name_H-M   'P 1'
#
loop_
_entity.id
_entity.type
_entity.pdbx_description
1 polymer ?
#
loop_
_entity_poly.entity_id
_entity_poly.type
_entity_poly.pdbx_seq_one_letter_code
_entity_poly.pdbx_strand_id
1 'polypeptide(L)'
;GSEMCIRDSSSAMHGLILLDEEKTPLSRMITWADNRAADEAEKLKYTVLGKEFYRQTGTPIHPMTPLNKIKWLQNSQPELFKKTAYFVGIKDYIFYRLFGELISDYGTASGTGYFDIHEFQWAEEVLDYLNIRIEQLPQVFPSTYQVTGLPSKTAAELGLPNDISFVLGGADGPLSNLGLGAFGDTCLL
;
A
#
# COMPACT_ATOMS: atom_id res chain seq x y z
N GLY A 1 -11.58 -1.76 35.39
CA GLY A 1 -10.44 -1.52 34.55
C GLY A 1 -10.93 -1.07 33.21
N SER A 2 -10.53 0.13 32.75
CA SER A 2 -10.80 0.58 31.38
C SER A 2 -9.97 -0.29 30.44
N GLU A 3 -10.59 -1.28 29.83
CA GLU A 3 -9.98 -1.92 28.68
C GLU A 3 -9.87 -0.85 27.59
N MET A 4 -8.65 -0.45 27.26
CA MET A 4 -8.44 0.41 26.10
C MET A 4 -8.85 -0.37 24.86
N CYS A 5 -10.00 0.00 24.30
CA CYS A 5 -10.44 -0.56 23.03
C CYS A 5 -9.66 0.10 21.91
N ILE A 6 -8.47 -0.41 21.63
CA ILE A 6 -7.64 -0.06 20.47
C ILE A 6 -7.56 -1.28 19.57
N ARG A 7 -7.68 -1.07 18.27
CA ARG A 7 -7.37 -2.05 17.23
C ARG A 7 -6.21 -1.55 16.41
N ASP A 8 -5.23 -2.38 16.19
CA ASP A 8 -4.14 -2.17 15.25
C ASP A 8 -4.28 -3.11 14.06
N SER A 9 -3.61 -2.80 13.00
CA SER A 9 -3.68 -3.61 11.79
C SER A 9 -2.31 -3.98 11.26
N SER A 10 -2.23 -5.20 10.77
CA SER A 10 -1.11 -5.72 10.01
C SER A 10 -1.62 -6.28 8.69
N SER A 11 -0.89 -6.09 7.61
CA SER A 11 -1.30 -6.64 6.32
C SER A 11 -0.13 -7.04 5.45
N ALA A 12 -0.38 -7.97 4.53
CA ALA A 12 0.57 -8.30 3.48
C ALA A 12 0.86 -7.08 2.61
N MET A 13 2.12 -6.94 2.22
CA MET A 13 2.62 -5.91 1.30
C MET A 13 2.37 -6.29 -0.16
N HIS A 14 2.67 -5.36 -1.05
CA HIS A 14 2.75 -5.57 -2.51
C HIS A 14 1.43 -5.99 -3.20
N GLY A 15 0.31 -6.01 -2.49
CA GLY A 15 -1.01 -6.19 -3.10
C GLY A 15 -1.41 -4.94 -3.89
N LEU A 16 -2.12 -5.13 -5.02
CA LEU A 16 -2.67 -4.04 -5.81
C LEU A 16 -4.13 -4.31 -6.12
N ILE A 17 -4.99 -3.37 -5.75
CA ILE A 17 -6.41 -3.32 -6.06
C ILE A 17 -6.65 -2.09 -6.94
N LEU A 18 -7.40 -2.27 -8.02
CA LEU A 18 -7.76 -1.24 -8.96
C LEU A 18 -9.20 -0.82 -8.68
N LEU A 19 -9.45 0.45 -8.42
CA LEU A 19 -10.79 0.97 -8.16
C LEU A 19 -11.22 1.96 -9.26
N ASP A 20 -12.51 1.99 -9.57
CA ASP A 20 -13.12 3.03 -10.39
C ASP A 20 -13.37 4.35 -9.62
N GLU A 21 -14.04 5.32 -10.24
CA GLU A 21 -14.36 6.62 -9.63
C GLU A 21 -15.30 6.49 -8.42
N GLU A 22 -16.15 5.48 -8.39
CA GLU A 22 -17.05 5.14 -7.29
C GLU A 22 -16.38 4.31 -6.20
N LYS A 23 -15.04 4.07 -6.33
CA LYS A 23 -14.22 3.23 -5.46
C LYS A 23 -14.69 1.77 -5.40
N THR A 24 -15.27 1.28 -6.50
CA THR A 24 -15.62 -0.13 -6.70
C THR A 24 -14.46 -0.87 -7.34
N PRO A 25 -14.11 -2.08 -6.85
CA PRO A 25 -13.03 -2.87 -7.45
C PRO A 25 -13.33 -3.27 -8.89
N LEU A 26 -12.42 -2.93 -9.81
CA LEU A 26 -12.49 -3.28 -11.22
C LEU A 26 -12.03 -4.71 -11.52
N SER A 27 -11.28 -5.31 -10.59
CA SER A 27 -10.75 -6.66 -10.72
C SER A 27 -10.52 -7.30 -9.36
N ARG A 28 -10.14 -8.58 -9.36
CA ARG A 28 -9.55 -9.20 -8.16
C ARG A 28 -8.20 -8.54 -7.84
N MET A 29 -7.83 -8.54 -6.56
CA MET A 29 -6.53 -8.07 -6.11
C MET A 29 -5.40 -8.84 -6.79
N ILE A 30 -4.41 -8.12 -7.30
CA ILE A 30 -3.15 -8.69 -7.78
C ILE A 30 -2.23 -8.83 -6.56
N THR A 31 -2.00 -10.07 -6.11
CA THR A 31 -1.26 -10.34 -4.87
C THR A 31 0.25 -10.23 -5.04
N TRP A 32 0.99 -10.27 -3.94
CA TRP A 32 2.46 -10.29 -3.92
C TRP A 32 3.07 -11.49 -4.67
N ALA A 33 2.38 -12.63 -4.70
CA ALA A 33 2.83 -13.85 -5.38
C ALA A 33 2.62 -13.83 -6.90
N ASP A 34 1.98 -12.79 -7.43
CA ASP A 34 1.68 -12.68 -8.85
C ASP A 34 2.89 -12.18 -9.63
N ASN A 35 3.35 -12.96 -10.61
CA ASN A 35 4.54 -12.71 -11.42
C ASN A 35 4.24 -12.15 -12.82
N ARG A 36 3.00 -11.71 -13.10
CA ARG A 36 2.62 -11.17 -14.42
C ARG A 36 3.48 -9.99 -14.90
N ALA A 37 4.08 -9.24 -13.98
CA ALA A 37 4.93 -8.09 -14.25
C ALA A 37 6.43 -8.45 -14.36
N ALA A 38 6.79 -9.73 -14.56
CA ALA A 38 8.19 -10.17 -14.60
C ALA A 38 8.99 -9.48 -15.70
N ASP A 39 8.41 -9.37 -16.91
CA ASP A 39 9.08 -8.73 -18.05
C ASP A 39 9.31 -7.21 -17.82
N GLU A 40 8.36 -6.55 -17.16
CA GLU A 40 8.47 -5.12 -16.86
C GLU A 40 9.55 -4.88 -15.78
N ALA A 41 9.60 -5.72 -14.77
CA ALA A 41 10.63 -5.66 -13.75
C ALA A 41 12.02 -5.91 -14.34
N GLU A 42 12.18 -6.89 -15.21
CA GLU A 42 13.46 -7.20 -15.87
C GLU A 42 13.93 -6.06 -16.77
N LYS A 43 13.04 -5.42 -17.53
CA LYS A 43 13.36 -4.26 -18.35
C LYS A 43 13.85 -3.06 -17.55
N LEU A 44 13.29 -2.83 -16.35
CA LEU A 44 13.62 -1.68 -15.49
C LEU A 44 14.85 -1.93 -14.62
N LYS A 45 15.00 -3.13 -14.08
CA LYS A 45 15.93 -3.51 -13.01
C LYS A 45 17.39 -3.08 -13.23
N TYR A 46 17.89 -3.23 -14.47
CA TYR A 46 19.30 -2.96 -14.79
C TYR A 46 19.53 -1.58 -15.40
N THR A 47 18.49 -0.77 -15.51
CA THR A 47 18.61 0.61 -16.02
C THR A 47 19.13 1.57 -14.96
N VAL A 48 19.60 2.74 -15.38
CA VAL A 48 19.95 3.85 -14.47
C VAL A 48 18.71 4.25 -13.67
N LEU A 49 17.57 4.40 -14.35
CA LEU A 49 16.29 4.77 -13.74
C LEU A 49 15.84 3.78 -12.66
N GLY A 50 15.95 2.48 -12.90
CA GLY A 50 15.62 1.45 -11.91
C GLY A 50 16.50 1.52 -10.65
N LYS A 51 17.78 1.88 -10.81
CA LYS A 51 18.69 2.09 -9.67
C LYS A 51 18.33 3.35 -8.88
N GLU A 52 17.92 4.41 -9.56
CA GLU A 52 17.46 5.67 -8.94
C GLU A 52 16.18 5.43 -8.15
N PHE A 53 15.20 4.76 -8.74
CA PHE A 53 13.96 4.37 -8.05
C PHE A 53 14.24 3.52 -6.81
N TYR A 54 15.14 2.54 -6.91
CA TYR A 54 15.54 1.74 -5.75
C TYR A 54 16.16 2.58 -4.64
N ARG A 55 17.02 3.56 -4.97
CA ARG A 55 17.63 4.45 -3.97
C ARG A 55 16.59 5.32 -3.26
N GLN A 56 15.62 5.85 -4.03
CA GLN A 56 14.59 6.72 -3.52
C GLN A 56 13.55 5.97 -2.68
N THR A 57 13.15 4.78 -3.12
CA THR A 57 12.04 4.04 -2.51
C THR A 57 12.46 2.94 -1.54
N GLY A 58 13.74 2.52 -1.57
CA GLY A 58 14.23 1.38 -0.80
C GLY A 58 13.68 0.02 -1.28
N THR A 59 12.76 0.02 -2.26
CA THR A 59 12.06 -1.18 -2.73
C THR A 59 12.75 -1.74 -3.96
N PRO A 60 13.17 -3.03 -3.94
CA PRO A 60 13.83 -3.64 -5.09
C PRO A 60 12.88 -3.69 -6.30
N ILE A 61 13.45 -3.52 -7.50
CA ILE A 61 12.69 -3.71 -8.74
C ILE A 61 12.41 -5.20 -8.92
N HIS A 62 11.18 -5.59 -8.63
CA HIS A 62 10.74 -6.98 -8.58
C HIS A 62 9.28 -7.11 -9.06
N PRO A 63 8.89 -8.21 -9.74
CA PRO A 63 7.51 -8.40 -10.24
C PRO A 63 6.41 -8.24 -9.18
N MET A 64 6.73 -8.57 -7.93
CA MET A 64 5.76 -8.47 -6.84
C MET A 64 5.32 -7.04 -6.52
N THR A 65 6.11 -6.02 -6.89
CA THR A 65 5.82 -4.64 -6.49
C THR A 65 4.69 -4.01 -7.30
N PRO A 66 3.83 -3.21 -6.69
CA PRO A 66 2.80 -2.45 -7.39
C PRO A 66 3.35 -1.59 -8.55
N LEU A 67 4.55 -1.00 -8.42
CA LEU A 67 5.23 -0.28 -9.48
C LEU A 67 5.22 -1.08 -10.80
N ASN A 68 5.77 -2.29 -10.78
CA ASN A 68 5.88 -3.10 -11.98
C ASN A 68 4.52 -3.64 -12.46
N LYS A 69 3.58 -3.90 -11.53
CA LYS A 69 2.21 -4.30 -11.86
C LYS A 69 1.43 -3.20 -12.58
N ILE A 70 1.59 -1.94 -12.16
CA ILE A 70 0.98 -0.79 -12.85
C ILE A 70 1.59 -0.64 -14.24
N LYS A 71 2.92 -0.82 -14.37
CA LYS A 71 3.58 -0.79 -15.69
C LYS A 71 3.10 -1.89 -16.61
N TRP A 72 2.95 -3.12 -16.08
CA TRP A 72 2.36 -4.24 -16.81
C TRP A 72 0.91 -3.91 -17.23
N LEU A 73 0.12 -3.32 -16.32
CA LEU A 73 -1.27 -2.96 -16.60
C LEU A 73 -1.37 -1.99 -17.79
N GLN A 74 -0.50 -0.96 -17.84
CA GLN A 74 -0.44 -0.01 -18.96
C GLN A 74 -0.18 -0.70 -20.30
N ASN A 75 0.74 -1.66 -20.32
CA ASN A 75 1.18 -2.30 -21.55
C ASN A 75 0.25 -3.44 -21.99
N SER A 76 -0.28 -4.20 -21.05
CA SER A 76 -1.03 -5.43 -21.32
C SER A 76 -2.54 -5.28 -21.20
N GLN A 77 -3.02 -4.31 -20.42
CA GLN A 77 -4.45 -4.05 -20.21
C GLN A 77 -4.78 -2.54 -20.19
N PRO A 78 -4.48 -1.81 -21.28
CA PRO A 78 -4.59 -0.35 -21.31
C PRO A 78 -6.01 0.15 -21.03
N GLU A 79 -7.04 -0.58 -21.43
CA GLU A 79 -8.43 -0.19 -21.17
C GLU A 79 -8.80 -0.32 -19.68
N LEU A 80 -8.24 -1.30 -18.98
CA LEU A 80 -8.40 -1.43 -17.54
C LEU A 80 -7.64 -0.34 -16.81
N PHE A 81 -6.40 -0.05 -17.25
CA PHE A 81 -5.62 1.07 -16.71
C PHE A 81 -6.36 2.41 -16.83
N LYS A 82 -6.92 2.73 -17.98
CA LYS A 82 -7.69 3.98 -18.21
C LYS A 82 -8.92 4.11 -17.31
N LYS A 83 -9.57 2.99 -16.99
CA LYS A 83 -10.74 2.95 -16.10
C LYS A 83 -10.38 3.03 -14.62
N THR A 84 -9.10 2.84 -14.28
CA THR A 84 -8.65 2.84 -12.90
C THR A 84 -8.51 4.28 -12.40
N ALA A 85 -9.37 4.64 -11.45
CA ALA A 85 -9.30 5.92 -10.77
C ALA A 85 -8.36 5.90 -9.56
N TYR A 86 -8.27 4.76 -8.86
CA TYR A 86 -7.41 4.63 -7.67
C TYR A 86 -6.62 3.32 -7.68
N PHE A 87 -5.35 3.41 -7.25
CA PHE A 87 -4.43 2.29 -7.06
C PHE A 87 -4.16 2.12 -5.56
N VAL A 88 -4.64 1.05 -4.96
CA VAL A 88 -4.62 0.89 -3.51
C VAL A 88 -4.15 -0.50 -3.08
N GLY A 89 -3.65 -0.62 -1.85
CA GLY A 89 -3.37 -1.89 -1.20
C GLY A 89 -4.62 -2.45 -0.48
N ILE A 90 -4.47 -3.66 0.06
CA ILE A 90 -5.59 -4.31 0.78
C ILE A 90 -5.95 -3.56 2.08
N LYS A 91 -4.95 -3.06 2.82
CA LYS A 91 -5.18 -2.29 4.04
C LYS A 91 -5.93 -0.99 3.73
N ASP A 92 -5.49 -0.26 2.70
CA ASP A 92 -6.09 1.00 2.26
C ASP A 92 -7.57 0.80 1.90
N TYR A 93 -7.86 -0.30 1.20
CA TYR A 93 -9.23 -0.66 0.83
C TYR A 93 -10.08 -1.04 2.06
N ILE A 94 -9.50 -1.76 3.04
CA ILE A 94 -10.20 -2.09 4.28
C ILE A 94 -10.53 -0.81 5.07
N PHE A 95 -9.58 0.13 5.21
CA PHE A 95 -9.84 1.40 5.88
C PHE A 95 -10.89 2.23 5.14
N TYR A 96 -10.85 2.23 3.80
CA TYR A 96 -11.94 2.83 3.01
C TYR A 96 -13.30 2.20 3.32
N ARG A 97 -13.38 0.88 3.40
CA ARG A 97 -14.65 0.17 3.69
C ARG A 97 -15.14 0.41 5.12
N LEU A 98 -14.24 0.67 6.06
CA LEU A 98 -14.59 0.93 7.46
C LEU A 98 -14.93 2.40 7.72
N PHE A 99 -14.16 3.33 7.16
CA PHE A 99 -14.19 4.75 7.51
C PHE A 99 -14.52 5.68 6.34
N GLY A 100 -14.55 5.18 5.10
CA GLY A 100 -14.80 5.97 3.90
C GLY A 100 -13.55 6.69 3.34
N GLU A 101 -12.38 6.50 3.93
CA GLU A 101 -11.14 7.18 3.58
C GLU A 101 -10.10 6.22 3.01
N LEU A 102 -9.47 6.59 1.89
CA LEU A 102 -8.33 5.87 1.33
C LEU A 102 -7.06 6.37 2.03
N ILE A 103 -6.60 5.62 3.00
CA ILE A 103 -5.41 5.94 3.79
C ILE A 103 -4.48 4.74 3.88
N SER A 104 -3.19 5.00 3.95
CA SER A 104 -2.13 3.99 4.07
C SER A 104 -1.11 4.39 5.14
N ASP A 105 -0.37 3.41 5.65
CA ASP A 105 0.77 3.68 6.51
C ASP A 105 2.10 3.66 5.73
N TYR A 106 3.12 4.36 6.26
CA TYR A 106 4.44 4.44 5.65
C TYR A 106 5.07 3.08 5.40
N GLY A 107 4.86 2.10 6.30
CA GLY A 107 5.42 0.75 6.15
C GLY A 107 4.79 0.00 4.97
N THR A 108 3.48 0.07 4.79
CA THR A 108 2.79 -0.54 3.64
C THR A 108 3.10 0.24 2.35
N ALA A 109 3.10 1.57 2.41
CA ALA A 109 3.42 2.43 1.28
C ALA A 109 4.84 2.19 0.75
N SER A 110 5.83 2.00 1.65
CA SER A 110 7.22 1.73 1.28
C SER A 110 7.38 0.48 0.40
N GLY A 111 6.52 -0.52 0.54
CA GLY A 111 6.54 -1.73 -0.29
C GLY A 111 5.97 -1.57 -1.70
N THR A 112 5.44 -0.40 -2.04
CA THR A 112 4.80 -0.18 -3.36
C THR A 112 5.80 -0.01 -4.50
N GLY A 113 7.00 0.52 -4.20
CA GLY A 113 8.02 0.89 -5.16
C GLY A 113 7.85 2.30 -5.75
N TYR A 114 6.90 3.08 -5.23
CA TYR A 114 6.69 4.50 -5.59
C TYR A 114 6.46 5.41 -4.38
N PHE A 115 6.95 5.01 -3.21
CA PHE A 115 6.96 5.83 -1.99
C PHE A 115 8.39 6.23 -1.65
N ASP A 116 8.64 7.54 -1.48
CA ASP A 116 9.94 8.08 -1.08
C ASP A 116 10.15 7.87 0.42
N ILE A 117 11.13 7.02 0.77
CA ILE A 117 11.42 6.68 2.17
C ILE A 117 12.22 7.76 2.90
N HIS A 118 12.71 8.76 2.21
CA HIS A 118 13.49 9.87 2.79
C HIS A 118 12.58 11.04 3.14
N GLU A 119 11.62 11.34 2.23
CA GLU A 119 10.68 12.45 2.40
C GLU A 119 9.31 12.01 2.98
N PHE A 120 9.08 10.70 3.13
CA PHE A 120 7.83 10.10 3.62
C PHE A 120 6.58 10.53 2.84
N GLN A 121 6.70 10.55 1.52
CA GLN A 121 5.64 10.91 0.59
C GLN A 121 5.70 10.06 -0.69
N TRP A 122 4.72 10.20 -1.57
CA TRP A 122 4.77 9.56 -2.87
C TRP A 122 5.87 10.19 -3.74
N ALA A 123 6.65 9.36 -4.43
CA ALA A 123 7.79 9.74 -5.26
C ALA A 123 7.32 10.26 -6.62
N GLU A 124 7.29 11.59 -6.83
CA GLU A 124 6.78 12.23 -8.04
C GLU A 124 7.42 11.67 -9.33
N GLU A 125 8.74 11.48 -9.35
CA GLU A 125 9.45 10.95 -10.52
C GLU A 125 8.99 9.54 -10.88
N VAL A 126 8.64 8.72 -9.88
CA VAL A 126 8.12 7.38 -10.11
C VAL A 126 6.67 7.44 -10.58
N LEU A 127 5.87 8.36 -10.03
CA LEU A 127 4.49 8.57 -10.49
C LEU A 127 4.45 9.04 -11.94
N ASP A 128 5.34 9.95 -12.33
CA ASP A 128 5.50 10.41 -13.71
C ASP A 128 5.85 9.25 -14.65
N TYR A 129 6.82 8.40 -14.26
CA TYR A 129 7.16 7.20 -15.03
C TYR A 129 5.97 6.26 -15.20
N LEU A 130 5.12 6.15 -14.18
CA LEU A 130 3.90 5.35 -14.19
C LEU A 130 2.71 6.07 -14.84
N ASN A 131 2.85 7.34 -15.22
CA ASN A 131 1.75 8.16 -15.73
C ASN A 131 0.49 8.08 -14.85
N ILE A 132 0.68 8.17 -13.54
CA ILE A 132 -0.38 8.25 -12.53
C ILE A 132 -0.21 9.53 -11.70
N ARG A 133 -1.30 9.98 -11.10
CA ARG A 133 -1.31 11.20 -10.28
C ARG A 133 -1.43 10.86 -8.80
N ILE A 134 -0.95 11.75 -7.95
CA ILE A 134 -0.99 11.58 -6.49
C ILE A 134 -2.42 11.41 -5.95
N GLU A 135 -3.41 12.03 -6.59
CA GLU A 135 -4.82 11.93 -6.21
C GLU A 135 -5.41 10.52 -6.45
N GLN A 136 -4.73 9.70 -7.24
CA GLN A 136 -5.11 8.30 -7.48
C GLN A 136 -4.57 7.34 -6.42
N LEU A 137 -3.85 7.86 -5.42
CA LEU A 137 -3.21 7.09 -4.36
C LEU A 137 -3.83 7.42 -2.98
N PRO A 138 -3.71 6.51 -2.00
CA PRO A 138 -4.13 6.79 -0.62
C PRO A 138 -3.33 7.94 -0.02
N GLN A 139 -3.92 8.66 0.93
CA GLN A 139 -3.16 9.51 1.83
C GLN A 139 -2.26 8.66 2.73
N VAL A 140 -1.02 9.10 2.97
CA VAL A 140 -0.05 8.35 3.77
C VAL A 140 0.18 8.97 5.14
N PHE A 141 0.29 8.12 6.15
CA PHE A 141 0.44 8.52 7.55
C PHE A 141 1.47 7.64 8.27
N PRO A 142 2.00 8.08 9.42
CA PRO A 142 2.80 7.22 10.28
C PRO A 142 2.02 5.97 10.74
N SER A 143 2.71 4.88 10.99
CA SER A 143 2.11 3.62 11.46
C SER A 143 1.35 3.76 12.79
N THR A 144 1.65 4.79 13.56
CA THR A 144 0.97 5.12 14.84
C THR A 144 -0.28 5.99 14.66
N TYR A 145 -0.63 6.36 13.44
CA TYR A 145 -1.81 7.19 13.18
C TYR A 145 -3.09 6.46 13.58
N GLN A 146 -3.97 7.20 14.26
CA GLN A 146 -5.21 6.65 14.78
C GLN A 146 -6.41 7.20 14.01
N VAL A 147 -7.30 6.29 13.62
CA VAL A 147 -8.58 6.61 12.99
C VAL A 147 -9.69 6.29 13.98
N THR A 148 -10.60 7.21 14.17
CA THR A 148 -11.78 7.08 15.04
C THR A 148 -13.05 7.36 14.26
N GLY A 149 -14.20 7.14 14.88
CA GLY A 149 -15.48 7.45 14.24
C GLY A 149 -16.00 6.34 13.33
N LEU A 150 -15.81 5.09 13.76
CA LEU A 150 -16.41 3.94 13.07
C LEU A 150 -17.93 4.14 12.96
N PRO A 151 -18.53 4.08 11.74
CA PRO A 151 -19.96 4.24 11.57
C PRO A 151 -20.76 3.26 12.46
N SER A 152 -21.81 3.76 13.12
CA SER A 152 -22.58 2.97 14.10
C SER A 152 -23.11 1.64 13.53
N LYS A 153 -23.48 1.61 12.26
CA LYS A 153 -23.90 0.38 11.58
C LYS A 153 -22.75 -0.63 11.50
N THR A 154 -21.58 -0.18 11.05
CA THR A 154 -20.38 -1.02 10.92
C THR A 154 -19.90 -1.49 12.29
N ALA A 155 -19.92 -0.61 13.29
CA ALA A 155 -19.59 -0.96 14.67
C ALA A 155 -20.50 -2.08 15.22
N ALA A 156 -21.81 -1.95 15.01
CA ALA A 156 -22.79 -2.96 15.44
C ALA A 156 -22.59 -4.31 14.71
N GLU A 157 -22.35 -4.28 13.39
CA GLU A 157 -22.08 -5.49 12.59
C GLU A 157 -20.80 -6.22 13.03
N LEU A 158 -19.79 -5.47 13.49
CA LEU A 158 -18.51 -6.01 13.98
C LEU A 158 -18.50 -6.32 15.48
N GLY A 159 -19.55 -5.94 16.21
CA GLY A 159 -19.60 -6.08 17.67
C GLY A 159 -18.59 -5.20 18.41
N LEU A 160 -18.28 -4.02 17.87
CA LEU A 160 -17.28 -3.09 18.38
C LEU A 160 -17.94 -1.82 18.95
N PRO A 161 -17.31 -1.14 19.94
CA PRO A 161 -17.74 0.18 20.38
C PRO A 161 -17.59 1.22 19.26
N ASN A 162 -18.48 2.23 19.19
CA ASN A 162 -18.42 3.28 18.19
C ASN A 162 -17.20 4.22 18.34
N ASP A 163 -16.68 4.33 19.54
CA ASP A 163 -15.54 5.17 19.91
C ASP A 163 -14.19 4.45 19.86
N ILE A 164 -14.19 3.22 19.35
CA ILE A 164 -12.97 2.45 19.22
C ILE A 164 -11.98 3.15 18.29
N SER A 165 -10.71 3.21 18.70
CA SER A 165 -9.60 3.70 17.86
C SER A 165 -8.99 2.56 17.07
N PHE A 166 -8.79 2.80 15.77
CA PHE A 166 -8.01 1.93 14.91
C PHE A 166 -6.66 2.57 14.62
N VAL A 167 -5.58 1.87 14.90
CA VAL A 167 -4.22 2.27 14.54
C VAL A 167 -3.88 1.68 13.19
N LEU A 168 -3.29 2.48 12.29
CA LEU A 168 -2.90 2.00 10.95
C LEU A 168 -1.94 0.82 11.00
N GLY A 169 -1.07 0.78 12.02
CA GLY A 169 -0.09 -0.30 12.17
C GLY A 169 0.90 -0.34 11.00
N GLY A 170 1.27 -1.51 10.54
CA GLY A 170 2.31 -1.63 9.51
C GLY A 170 2.15 -2.87 8.62
N ALA A 171 3.14 -3.08 7.78
CA ALA A 171 3.25 -4.28 6.97
C ALA A 171 3.69 -5.48 7.82
N ASP A 172 3.29 -6.68 7.46
CA ASP A 172 3.52 -7.93 8.19
C ASP A 172 5.01 -8.24 8.40
N GLY A 173 5.84 -8.09 7.37
CA GLY A 173 7.28 -8.33 7.46
C GLY A 173 7.99 -7.40 8.47
N PRO A 174 7.92 -6.08 8.32
CA PRO A 174 8.48 -5.13 9.28
C PRO A 174 7.96 -5.31 10.71
N LEU A 175 6.66 -5.58 10.89
CA LEU A 175 6.10 -5.83 12.22
C LEU A 175 6.59 -7.14 12.84
N SER A 176 6.83 -8.18 12.03
CA SER A 176 7.45 -9.42 12.48
C SER A 176 8.88 -9.18 12.98
N ASN A 177 9.67 -8.39 12.25
CA ASN A 177 11.02 -7.99 12.68
C ASN A 177 11.00 -7.21 13.99
N LEU A 178 10.08 -6.26 14.12
CA LEU A 178 9.91 -5.48 15.34
C LEU A 178 9.54 -6.39 16.52
N GLY A 179 8.61 -7.31 16.32
CA GLY A 179 8.17 -8.26 17.35
C GLY A 179 9.27 -9.22 17.83
N LEU A 180 10.22 -9.56 16.95
CA LEU A 180 11.39 -10.37 17.28
C LEU A 180 12.54 -9.55 17.90
N GLY A 181 12.42 -8.23 17.98
CA GLY A 181 13.50 -7.33 18.36
C GLY A 181 14.63 -7.26 17.32
N ALA A 182 14.37 -7.72 16.10
CA ALA A 182 15.31 -7.74 15.00
C ALA A 182 15.37 -6.37 14.31
N PHE A 183 16.07 -5.43 14.94
CA PHE A 183 16.32 -4.08 14.41
C PHE A 183 17.77 -3.65 14.68
N GLY A 184 18.32 -2.77 13.83
CA GLY A 184 19.71 -2.37 13.86
C GLY A 184 20.62 -3.29 13.02
N ASP A 185 21.92 -3.28 13.29
CA ASP A 185 22.94 -3.93 12.46
C ASP A 185 22.88 -5.48 12.43
N THR A 186 22.01 -6.08 13.23
CA THR A 186 21.81 -7.53 13.35
C THR A 186 20.55 -8.04 12.65
N CYS A 187 19.81 -7.18 11.94
CA CYS A 187 18.63 -7.58 11.21
C CYS A 187 18.96 -8.37 9.95
N LEU A 188 18.68 -9.65 10.00
CA LEU A 188 18.67 -10.52 8.82
C LEU A 188 17.30 -11.20 8.72
N LEU A 189 16.45 -10.66 7.88
CA LEU A 189 15.32 -11.40 7.32
C LEU A 189 15.26 -11.21 5.81
#